data_cfd77e18cbbc893cd16c8590b73ca71e
#
_entry.id   cfd77e18cbbc893cd16c8590b73ca71e
#
_cell.length_a   1.000
_cell.length_b   1.000
_cell.length_c   1.000
_cell.angle_alpha   90.00
_cell.angle_beta   90.00
_cell.angle_gamma   90.00
#
_symmetry.space_group_name_H-M   'P 1'
#
loop_
_entity.id
_entity.type
_entity.pdbx_description
1 polymer ?
#
loop_
_entity_poly.entity_id
_entity_poly.type
_entity_poly.pdbx_seq_one_letter_code
_entity_poly.pdbx_strand_id
1 'polypeptide(L)'
;MKCGSELVEGKRWASVVFTHDYSDWSTMEDVSQTGAVWWRVVRTKDSIEAQCSKDGEKFTTIRQGYFPADVKVMAGVMCAAPEGAGFDAKFDQLTLKTA
;
A
#
# COMPACT_ATOMS: atom_id res chain seq x y z
N MET A 1 8.14 -1.41 4.52
CA MET A 1 6.89 -0.65 4.32
C MET A 1 5.87 -1.54 3.62
N LYS A 2 4.63 -1.46 4.01
CA LYS A 2 3.52 -2.05 3.25
C LYS A 2 2.40 -1.04 3.11
N CYS A 3 1.65 -1.14 2.02
CA CYS A 3 0.45 -0.37 1.81
C CYS A 3 -0.59 -1.21 1.09
N GLY A 4 -1.84 -0.92 1.33
CA GLY A 4 -2.93 -1.66 0.72
C GLY A 4 -4.27 -1.39 1.35
N SER A 5 -5.29 -2.03 0.81
CA SER A 5 -6.64 -1.98 1.37
C SER A 5 -6.72 -2.91 2.57
N GLU A 6 -7.25 -2.40 3.67
CA GLU A 6 -7.39 -3.13 4.93
C GLU A 6 -8.83 -3.05 5.39
N LEU A 7 -9.41 -4.19 5.75
CA LEU A 7 -10.76 -4.24 6.28
C LEU A 7 -10.71 -4.17 7.80
N VAL A 8 -11.31 -3.13 8.37
CA VAL A 8 -11.41 -2.95 9.82
C VAL A 8 -12.85 -2.59 10.15
N GLU A 9 -13.47 -3.40 10.99
CA GLU A 9 -14.87 -3.21 11.42
C GLU A 9 -15.84 -3.02 10.25
N GLY A 10 -15.68 -3.87 9.21
CA GLY A 10 -16.58 -3.89 8.06
C GLY A 10 -16.36 -2.78 7.04
N LYS A 11 -15.35 -1.93 7.22
CA LYS A 11 -15.05 -0.83 6.31
C LYS A 11 -13.64 -0.98 5.76
N ARG A 12 -13.45 -0.63 4.49
CA ARG A 12 -12.13 -0.65 3.86
C ARG A 12 -11.41 0.67 4.09
N TRP A 13 -10.16 0.54 4.47
CA TRP A 13 -9.25 1.67 4.70
C TRP A 13 -8.05 1.54 3.79
N ALA A 14 -7.54 2.66 3.31
CA ALA A 14 -6.23 2.72 2.70
C ALA A 14 -5.21 2.79 3.83
N SER A 15 -4.36 1.80 3.90
CA SER A 15 -3.44 1.61 5.02
C SER A 15 -1.99 1.68 4.55
N VAL A 16 -1.14 2.33 5.32
CA VAL A 16 0.30 2.36 5.10
C VAL A 16 1.01 2.11 6.42
N VAL A 17 1.99 1.21 6.39
CA VAL A 17 2.81 0.90 7.57
C VAL A 17 4.28 1.03 7.21
N PHE A 18 5.01 1.85 7.93
CA PHE A 18 6.47 1.88 7.90
C PHE A 18 6.99 1.19 9.15
N THR A 19 7.99 0.32 8.98
CA THR A 19 8.64 -0.37 10.09
C THR A 19 10.13 -0.12 10.06
N HIS A 20 10.62 0.58 11.09
CA HIS A 20 12.03 0.84 11.36
C HIS A 20 12.22 0.59 12.85
N ASP A 21 12.46 -0.66 13.25
CA ASP A 21 12.42 -1.13 14.64
C ASP A 21 10.99 -1.13 15.20
N TYR A 22 10.25 -0.06 14.99
CA TYR A 22 8.85 0.07 15.40
C TYR A 22 7.98 0.24 14.16
N SER A 23 6.76 -0.25 14.24
CA SER A 23 5.78 -0.08 13.18
C SER A 23 5.00 1.22 13.38
N ASP A 24 4.86 1.97 12.31
CA ASP A 24 4.16 3.23 12.25
C ASP A 24 3.02 3.09 11.23
N TRP A 25 1.79 3.00 11.74
CA TRP A 25 0.61 2.67 10.96
C TRP A 25 -0.27 3.90 10.77
N SER A 26 -0.73 4.08 9.55
CA SER A 26 -1.66 5.15 9.21
C SER A 26 -2.77 4.64 8.30
N THR A 27 -3.95 5.24 8.44
CA THR A 27 -5.11 4.88 7.62
C THR A 27 -5.84 6.11 7.15
N MET A 28 -6.48 5.99 6.01
CA MET A 28 -7.50 6.91 5.53
C MET A 28 -8.60 6.10 4.85
N GLU A 29 -9.76 6.71 4.64
CA GLU A 29 -10.84 6.03 3.96
C GLU A 29 -10.38 5.58 2.56
N ASP A 30 -10.66 4.32 2.20
CA ASP A 30 -10.25 3.78 0.92
C ASP A 30 -10.97 4.51 -0.22
N VAL A 31 -10.32 4.63 -1.36
CA VAL A 31 -10.87 5.28 -2.55
C VAL A 31 -12.04 4.49 -3.13
N SER A 32 -12.16 3.21 -2.79
CA SER A 32 -13.29 2.37 -3.15
C SER A 32 -13.60 1.41 -2.01
N GLN A 33 -14.87 1.23 -1.70
CA GLN A 33 -15.31 0.26 -0.68
C GLN A 33 -15.60 -1.12 -1.25
N THR A 34 -15.78 -1.24 -2.57
CA THR A 34 -16.20 -2.49 -3.19
C THR A 34 -15.41 -2.87 -4.43
N GLY A 35 -14.82 -1.90 -5.11
CA GLY A 35 -14.12 -2.12 -6.35
C GLY A 35 -12.61 -2.36 -6.19
N ALA A 36 -11.95 -2.53 -7.30
CA ALA A 36 -10.49 -2.62 -7.34
C ALA A 36 -9.84 -1.29 -6.96
N VAL A 37 -8.66 -1.37 -6.39
CA VAL A 37 -7.86 -0.19 -6.04
C VAL A 37 -6.49 -0.36 -6.68
N TRP A 38 -6.02 0.70 -7.30
CA TRP A 38 -4.68 0.77 -7.86
C TRP A 38 -3.73 1.31 -6.80
N TRP A 39 -2.60 0.67 -6.66
CA TRP A 39 -1.55 1.10 -5.73
C TRP A 39 -0.28 1.42 -6.49
N ARG A 40 0.35 2.51 -6.12
CA ARG A 40 1.64 2.90 -6.68
C ARG A 40 2.57 3.34 -5.55
N VAL A 41 3.77 2.77 -5.57
CA VAL A 41 4.80 3.09 -4.59
C VAL A 41 5.97 3.69 -5.34
N VAL A 42 6.43 4.84 -4.89
CA VAL A 42 7.55 5.55 -5.52
C VAL A 42 8.66 5.73 -4.50
N ARG A 43 9.84 5.23 -4.81
CA ARG A 43 11.02 5.43 -3.98
C ARG A 43 11.87 6.54 -4.57
N THR A 44 12.18 7.56 -3.78
CA THR A 44 13.00 8.70 -4.19
C THR A 44 14.01 9.00 -3.09
N LYS A 45 15.31 8.81 -3.37
CA LYS A 45 16.38 9.04 -2.39
C LYS A 45 16.06 8.30 -1.08
N ASP A 46 15.75 9.04 -0.04
CA ASP A 46 15.50 8.52 1.32
C ASP A 46 14.02 8.55 1.69
N SER A 47 13.14 8.49 0.71
CA SER A 47 11.69 8.46 0.97
C SER A 47 10.98 7.42 0.12
N ILE A 48 9.85 6.95 0.65
CA ILE A 48 8.88 6.15 -0.10
C ILE A 48 7.54 6.85 0.01
N GLU A 49 6.89 7.00 -1.14
CA GLU A 49 5.56 7.58 -1.26
C GLU A 49 4.58 6.49 -1.66
N ALA A 50 3.48 6.38 -0.93
CA ALA A 50 2.40 5.46 -1.23
C ALA A 50 1.22 6.24 -1.81
N GLN A 51 0.72 5.78 -2.94
CA GLN A 51 -0.37 6.40 -3.67
C GLN A 51 -1.42 5.37 -4.02
N CYS A 52 -2.67 5.78 -4.10
CA CYS A 52 -3.75 4.93 -4.53
C CYS A 52 -4.68 5.64 -5.50
N SER A 53 -5.43 4.85 -6.27
CA SER A 53 -6.37 5.35 -7.26
C SER A 53 -7.50 4.34 -7.46
N LYS A 54 -8.69 4.84 -7.76
CA LYS A 54 -9.82 3.99 -8.12
C LYS A 54 -9.92 3.72 -9.62
N ASP A 55 -9.21 4.49 -10.45
CA ASP A 55 -9.30 4.40 -11.92
C ASP A 55 -7.96 4.08 -12.60
N GLY A 56 -6.85 4.09 -11.84
CA GLY A 56 -5.53 3.84 -12.38
C GLY A 56 -4.90 5.02 -13.10
N GLU A 57 -5.56 6.16 -13.12
CA GLU A 57 -5.09 7.37 -13.81
C GLU A 57 -4.80 8.51 -12.83
N LYS A 58 -5.76 8.82 -11.97
CA LYS A 58 -5.60 9.87 -10.97
C LYS A 58 -5.22 9.25 -9.65
N PHE A 59 -3.99 9.47 -9.22
CA PHE A 59 -3.46 8.93 -7.97
C PHE A 59 -3.43 9.98 -6.89
N THR A 60 -3.80 9.57 -5.69
CA THR A 60 -3.72 10.38 -4.49
C THR A 60 -2.56 9.87 -3.63
N THR A 61 -1.67 10.76 -3.24
CA THR A 61 -0.65 10.43 -2.26
C THR A 61 -1.31 10.33 -0.89
N ILE A 62 -1.15 9.19 -0.25
CA ILE A 62 -1.71 8.97 1.07
C ILE A 62 -0.66 9.05 2.17
N ARG A 63 0.60 8.84 1.82
CA ARG A 63 1.69 9.00 2.77
C ARG A 63 3.04 9.02 2.08
N GLN A 64 3.94 9.83 2.61
CA GLN A 64 5.35 9.80 2.27
C GLN A 64 6.13 9.65 3.57
N GLY A 65 7.04 8.69 3.60
CA GLY A 65 7.83 8.43 4.80
C GLY A 65 9.30 8.23 4.49
N TYR A 66 10.11 8.36 5.52
CA TYR A 66 11.54 8.12 5.43
C TYR A 66 11.82 6.64 5.16
N PHE A 67 12.78 6.40 4.28
CA PHE A 67 13.31 5.06 4.04
C PHE A 67 14.76 5.20 3.59
N PRO A 68 15.71 4.48 4.21
CA PRO A 68 17.13 4.66 3.89
C PRO A 68 17.45 4.47 2.41
N ALA A 69 18.20 5.41 1.84
CA ALA A 69 18.51 5.41 0.41
C ALA A 69 19.45 4.28 0.00
N ASP A 70 20.29 3.84 0.91
CA ASP A 70 21.34 2.85 0.66
C ASP A 70 20.92 1.41 0.94
N VAL A 71 19.65 1.19 1.31
CA VAL A 71 19.12 -0.14 1.59
C VAL A 71 18.60 -0.77 0.30
N LYS A 72 19.07 -1.96 0.01
CA LYS A 72 18.54 -2.78 -1.08
C LYS A 72 17.20 -3.35 -0.65
N VAL A 73 16.19 -3.23 -1.51
CA VAL A 73 14.84 -3.69 -1.18
C VAL A 73 14.32 -4.65 -2.23
N MET A 74 13.36 -5.46 -1.81
CA MET A 74 12.52 -6.25 -2.71
C MET A 74 11.11 -5.69 -2.64
N ALA A 75 10.39 -5.77 -3.73
CA ALA A 75 9.00 -5.36 -3.81
C ALA A 75 8.13 -6.52 -4.28
N GLY A 76 6.92 -6.59 -3.78
CA GLY A 76 6.00 -7.64 -4.15
C GLY A 76 4.60 -7.36 -3.63
N VAL A 77 3.71 -8.32 -3.84
CA VAL A 77 2.32 -8.24 -3.40
C VAL A 77 2.07 -9.27 -2.31
N MET A 78 1.11 -8.96 -1.45
CA MET A 78 0.74 -9.88 -0.36
C MET A 78 -0.74 -9.73 -0.02
N CYS A 79 -1.30 -10.75 0.58
CA CYS A 79 -2.59 -10.67 1.25
C CYS A 79 -2.53 -11.50 2.54
N ALA A 80 -3.33 -11.10 3.53
CA ALA A 80 -3.36 -11.78 4.81
C ALA A 80 -4.75 -11.66 5.42
N ALA A 81 -5.19 -12.73 6.10
CA ALA A 81 -6.43 -12.75 6.87
C ALA A 81 -6.10 -13.31 8.26
N PRO A 82 -5.51 -12.48 9.15
CA PRO A 82 -5.10 -12.94 10.48
C PRO A 82 -6.29 -13.34 11.35
N GLU A 83 -7.48 -12.84 11.02
CA GLU A 83 -8.73 -13.17 11.69
C GLU A 83 -9.77 -13.54 10.65
N GLY A 84 -10.73 -14.40 11.01
CA GLY A 84 -11.83 -14.81 10.12
C GLY A 84 -11.48 -16.00 9.24
N ALA A 85 -12.37 -16.30 8.28
CA ALA A 85 -12.31 -17.50 7.44
C ALA A 85 -11.40 -17.37 6.22
N GLY A 86 -10.81 -16.20 5.99
CA GLY A 86 -9.99 -15.92 4.83
C GLY A 86 -10.76 -15.24 3.70
N PHE A 87 -10.06 -14.96 2.63
CA PHE A 87 -10.63 -14.31 1.44
C PHE A 87 -9.72 -14.57 0.23
N ASP A 88 -10.26 -14.35 -0.95
CA ASP A 88 -9.48 -14.37 -2.18
C ASP A 88 -9.08 -12.94 -2.56
N ALA A 89 -7.83 -12.77 -2.98
CA ALA A 89 -7.34 -11.51 -3.53
C ALA A 89 -6.78 -11.75 -4.92
N LYS A 90 -7.07 -10.84 -5.84
CA LYS A 90 -6.51 -10.87 -7.20
C LYS A 90 -5.64 -9.65 -7.40
N PHE A 91 -4.45 -9.88 -7.92
CA PHE A 91 -3.50 -8.83 -8.29
C PHE A 91 -3.32 -8.86 -9.79
N ASP A 92 -3.29 -7.68 -10.41
CA ASP A 92 -3.18 -7.54 -11.85
C ASP A 92 -2.28 -6.36 -12.17
N GLN A 93 -1.73 -6.35 -13.37
CA GLN A 93 -0.92 -5.25 -13.90
C GLN A 93 0.24 -4.83 -12.99
N LEU A 94 0.87 -5.81 -12.33
CA LEU A 94 2.06 -5.53 -11.53
C LEU A 94 3.21 -5.12 -12.44
N THR A 95 3.73 -3.92 -12.24
CA THR A 95 4.87 -3.41 -12.98
C THR A 95 5.91 -2.84 -12.01
N LEU A 96 7.18 -3.00 -12.38
CA LEU A 96 8.31 -2.42 -11.65
C LEU A 96 9.13 -1.63 -12.64
N LYS A 97 9.35 -0.36 -12.34
CA LYS A 97 10.14 0.54 -13.18
C LYS A 97 11.26 1.17 -12.37
N THR A 98 12.42 1.36 -12.98
CA THR A 98 13.50 2.17 -12.43
C THR A 98 13.47 3.54 -13.09
N ALA A 99 13.64 4.56 -12.27
CA ALA A 99 13.69 5.94 -12.77
C ALA A 99 15.06 6.26 -13.33
#